data_7da82595764ccc5cb52603555c0fcce1
#
_entry.id   7da82595764ccc5cb52603555c0fcce1
#
_cell.length_a   1.000
_cell.length_b   1.000
_cell.length_c   1.000
_cell.angle_alpha   90.00
_cell.angle_beta   90.00
_cell.angle_gamma   90.00
#
_symmetry.space_group_name_H-M   'P 1'
#
loop_
_entity.id
_entity.type
_entity.pdbx_description
1 polymer ?
#
loop_
_entity_poly.entity_id
_entity_poly.type
_entity_poly.pdbx_seq_one_letter_code
_entity_poly.pdbx_strand_id
1 'polypeptide(L)'
;MLYTSIIGDRRRSTSERVLGWFKSQYLPRHHLDISLVFKNLESDGVFGWCLVEGSLTKPRSFIIEIHNKLDYTSYLETLLHELWHVYQHV
;
A
#
# COMPACT_ATOMS: atom_id res chain seq x y z
N MET A 1 -14.30 -7.06 -0.40
CA MET A 1 -13.35 -7.75 -1.30
C MET A 1 -12.10 -6.91 -1.50
N LEU A 2 -10.96 -7.54 -1.55
CA LEU A 2 -9.68 -6.85 -1.76
C LEU A 2 -9.10 -7.26 -3.10
N TYR A 3 -8.84 -6.28 -3.95
CA TYR A 3 -8.09 -6.50 -5.19
C TYR A 3 -6.70 -5.92 -5.00
N THR A 4 -5.68 -6.70 -5.33
CA THR A 4 -4.30 -6.26 -5.19
C THR A 4 -3.56 -6.42 -6.51
N SER A 5 -2.65 -5.49 -6.76
CA SER A 5 -1.70 -5.56 -7.85
C SER A 5 -0.33 -5.19 -7.27
N ILE A 6 0.66 -6.06 -7.46
CA ILE A 6 1.99 -5.83 -6.91
C ILE A 6 3.00 -5.84 -8.05
N ILE A 7 3.70 -4.73 -8.23
CA ILE A 7 4.61 -4.51 -9.35
C ILE A 7 6.03 -4.26 -8.83
N GLY A 8 7.00 -4.92 -9.45
CA GLY A 8 8.42 -4.68 -9.17
C GLY A 8 8.90 -5.26 -7.85
N ASP A 9 8.36 -6.37 -7.43
CA ASP A 9 8.46 -6.86 -6.07
C ASP A 9 9.35 -8.09 -5.88
N ARG A 10 10.20 -8.01 -4.86
CA ARG A 10 10.87 -9.17 -4.28
C ARG A 10 10.13 -9.69 -3.05
N ARG A 11 9.10 -8.99 -2.57
CA ARG A 11 8.41 -9.29 -1.30
C ARG A 11 6.92 -9.47 -1.52
N ARG A 12 6.57 -10.04 -2.66
CA ARG A 12 5.17 -10.22 -3.07
C ARG A 12 4.38 -11.00 -2.03
N SER A 13 4.90 -12.12 -1.57
CA SER A 13 4.20 -12.98 -0.61
C SER A 13 3.94 -12.26 0.70
N THR A 14 4.95 -11.57 1.24
CA THR A 14 4.79 -10.80 2.47
C THR A 14 3.81 -9.65 2.28
N SER A 15 3.92 -8.94 1.17
CA SER A 15 3.04 -7.82 0.87
C SER A 15 1.58 -8.27 0.77
N GLU A 16 1.31 -9.37 0.08
CA GLU A 16 -0.05 -9.92 -0.02
C GLU A 16 -0.62 -10.28 1.35
N ARG A 17 0.19 -10.87 2.21
CA ARG A 17 -0.23 -11.24 3.57
C ARG A 17 -0.53 -10.01 4.43
N VAL A 18 0.32 -8.99 4.35
CA VAL A 18 0.10 -7.75 5.11
C VAL A 18 -1.16 -7.04 4.63
N LEU A 19 -1.35 -6.94 3.31
CA LEU A 19 -2.54 -6.29 2.75
C LEU A 19 -3.81 -7.04 3.16
N GLY A 20 -3.81 -8.37 3.09
CA GLY A 20 -4.93 -9.19 3.52
C GLY A 20 -5.23 -9.05 4.99
N TRP A 21 -4.21 -9.08 5.83
CA TRP A 21 -4.34 -8.88 7.26
C TRP A 21 -4.93 -7.50 7.57
N PHE A 22 -4.40 -6.45 6.95
CA PHE A 22 -4.87 -5.08 7.15
C PHE A 22 -6.36 -4.96 6.81
N LYS A 23 -6.73 -5.49 5.63
CA LYS A 23 -8.12 -5.45 5.17
C LYS A 23 -9.05 -6.13 6.18
N SER A 24 -8.71 -7.34 6.62
CA SER A 24 -9.58 -8.10 7.51
C SER A 24 -9.66 -7.51 8.91
N GLN A 25 -8.61 -6.86 9.40
CA GLN A 25 -8.60 -6.28 10.74
C GLN A 25 -9.27 -4.92 10.83
N TYR A 26 -9.10 -4.08 9.80
CA TYR A 26 -9.49 -2.68 9.90
C TYR A 26 -10.63 -2.30 8.97
N LEU A 27 -10.78 -2.96 7.82
CA LEU A 27 -11.76 -2.59 6.81
C LEU A 27 -12.46 -3.82 6.22
N PRO A 28 -13.00 -4.71 7.07
CA PRO A 28 -13.48 -6.01 6.59
C PRO A 28 -14.68 -5.91 5.65
N ARG A 29 -15.46 -4.84 5.74
CA ARG A 29 -16.67 -4.68 4.92
C ARG A 29 -16.47 -3.79 3.71
N HIS A 30 -15.27 -3.25 3.52
CA HIS A 30 -14.99 -2.36 2.41
C HIS A 30 -14.48 -3.14 1.21
N HIS A 31 -14.77 -2.64 0.02
CA HIS A 31 -14.16 -3.12 -1.23
C HIS A 31 -13.01 -2.20 -1.53
N LEU A 32 -11.80 -2.75 -1.60
CA LEU A 32 -10.58 -1.97 -1.81
C LEU A 32 -9.81 -2.49 -3.00
N ASP A 33 -9.24 -1.58 -3.74
CA ASP A 33 -8.29 -1.87 -4.82
C ASP A 33 -6.98 -1.18 -4.44
N ILE A 34 -5.96 -1.96 -4.12
CA ILE A 34 -4.67 -1.44 -3.71
C ILE A 34 -3.61 -1.93 -4.67
N SER A 35 -2.98 -0.99 -5.36
CA SER A 35 -1.82 -1.27 -6.21
C SER A 35 -0.56 -0.92 -5.43
N LEU A 36 0.33 -1.88 -5.27
CA LEU A 36 1.58 -1.70 -4.57
C LEU A 36 2.70 -1.72 -5.60
N VAL A 37 3.43 -0.62 -5.70
CA VAL A 37 4.47 -0.44 -6.71
C VAL A 37 5.80 -0.20 -6.02
N PHE A 38 6.79 -1.04 -6.33
CA PHE A 38 8.16 -0.85 -5.86
C PHE A 38 8.95 -0.15 -6.96
N LYS A 39 9.46 1.02 -6.65
CA LYS A 39 10.24 1.80 -7.61
C LYS A 39 11.30 2.62 -6.88
N ASN A 40 12.23 3.17 -7.65
CA ASN A 40 13.28 4.01 -7.07
C ASN A 40 12.70 5.39 -6.73
N LEU A 41 12.59 5.68 -5.44
CA LEU A 41 12.08 6.97 -4.95
C LEU A 41 13.19 7.87 -4.40
N GLU A 42 14.44 7.53 -4.69
CA GLU A 42 15.59 8.28 -4.18
C GLU A 42 15.54 9.77 -4.53
N SER A 43 15.19 10.08 -5.77
CA SER A 43 15.08 11.47 -6.21
C SER A 43 13.93 12.22 -5.57
N ASP A 44 12.93 11.51 -5.06
CA ASP A 44 11.78 12.12 -4.39
C ASP A 44 12.03 12.31 -2.90
N GLY A 45 13.08 11.71 -2.35
CA GLY A 45 13.46 11.87 -0.96
C GLY A 45 12.51 11.21 0.04
N VAL A 46 11.72 10.23 -0.39
CA VAL A 46 10.77 9.53 0.47
C VAL A 46 10.98 8.01 0.38
N PHE A 47 10.57 7.30 1.45
CA PHE A 47 10.58 5.84 1.44
C PHE A 47 9.32 5.27 0.79
N GLY A 48 8.23 6.02 0.83
CA GLY A 48 6.99 5.61 0.21
C GLY A 48 5.95 6.72 0.30
N TRP A 49 4.86 6.56 -0.43
CA TRP A 49 3.70 7.43 -0.35
C TRP A 49 2.46 6.70 -0.81
N CYS A 50 1.31 7.28 -0.49
CA CYS A 50 0.02 6.73 -0.84
C CYS A 50 -0.73 7.73 -1.71
N LEU A 51 -1.18 7.29 -2.87
CA LEU A 51 -1.96 8.11 -3.80
C LEU A 51 -3.38 7.57 -3.84
N VAL A 52 -4.34 8.47 -3.77
CA VAL A 52 -5.76 8.14 -3.83
C VAL A 52 -6.24 8.30 -5.27
N GLU A 53 -6.85 7.25 -5.82
CA GLU A 53 -7.47 7.30 -7.13
C GLU A 53 -8.98 7.30 -7.01
N GLY A 54 -9.65 7.87 -8.00
CA GLY A 54 -11.09 7.84 -8.10
C GLY A 54 -11.75 8.99 -7.38
N SER A 55 -12.97 8.74 -6.87
CA SER A 55 -13.76 9.80 -6.23
C SER A 55 -13.17 10.24 -4.90
N LEU A 56 -13.06 11.56 -4.70
CA LEU A 56 -12.61 12.12 -3.44
C LEU A 56 -13.61 11.91 -2.31
N THR A 57 -14.88 11.69 -2.63
CA THR A 57 -15.93 11.47 -1.64
C THR A 57 -16.02 10.02 -1.20
N LYS A 58 -15.61 9.10 -2.09
CA LYS A 58 -15.60 7.65 -1.80
C LYS A 58 -14.36 7.02 -2.41
N PRO A 59 -13.16 7.36 -1.92
CA PRO A 59 -11.95 6.76 -2.46
C PRO A 59 -11.91 5.27 -2.11
N ARG A 60 -11.82 4.42 -3.12
CA ARG A 60 -11.76 2.97 -2.96
C ARG A 60 -10.52 2.38 -3.61
N SER A 61 -9.86 3.15 -4.45
CA SER A 61 -8.65 2.74 -5.16
C SER A 61 -7.47 3.55 -4.67
N PHE A 62 -6.40 2.85 -4.36
CA PHE A 62 -5.18 3.47 -3.82
C PHE A 62 -3.98 2.92 -4.54
N ILE A 63 -2.98 3.77 -4.76
CA ILE A 63 -1.67 3.34 -5.23
C ILE A 63 -0.68 3.64 -4.12
N ILE A 64 0.02 2.61 -3.64
CA ILE A 64 1.10 2.77 -2.67
C ILE A 64 2.40 2.53 -3.41
N GLU A 65 3.28 3.53 -3.40
CA GLU A 65 4.63 3.40 -3.96
C GLU A 65 5.62 3.29 -2.83
N ILE A 66 6.50 2.30 -2.90
CA ILE A 66 7.53 2.05 -1.87
C ILE A 66 8.88 1.98 -2.55
N HIS A 67 9.88 2.63 -1.94
CA HIS A 67 11.24 2.59 -2.42
C HIS A 67 11.76 1.14 -2.50
N ASN A 68 12.35 0.78 -3.62
CA ASN A 68 12.69 -0.61 -3.91
C ASN A 68 13.99 -1.09 -3.27
N LYS A 69 14.70 -0.23 -2.56
CA LYS A 69 15.98 -0.57 -1.91
C LYS A 69 15.94 -0.56 -0.39
N LEU A 70 14.75 -0.65 0.20
CA LEU A 70 14.62 -0.71 1.64
C LEU A 70 14.93 -2.11 2.17
N ASP A 71 15.50 -2.17 3.38
CA ASP A 71 15.62 -3.43 4.07
C ASP A 71 14.25 -3.91 4.55
N TYR A 72 14.17 -5.12 5.10
CA TYR A 72 12.90 -5.73 5.47
C TYR A 72 12.14 -4.89 6.49
N THR A 73 12.82 -4.42 7.53
CA THR A 73 12.18 -3.64 8.60
C THR A 73 11.66 -2.31 8.08
N SER A 74 12.48 -1.58 7.33
CA SER A 74 12.07 -0.30 6.76
C SER A 74 10.94 -0.47 5.75
N TYR A 75 10.96 -1.54 4.97
CA TYR A 75 9.87 -1.89 4.06
C TYR A 75 8.56 -2.09 4.81
N LEU A 76 8.56 -2.90 5.88
CA LEU A 76 7.35 -3.16 6.66
C LEU A 76 6.81 -1.89 7.32
N GLU A 77 7.70 -1.11 7.93
CA GLU A 77 7.30 0.16 8.56
C GLU A 77 6.67 1.10 7.53
N THR A 78 7.27 1.21 6.36
CA THR A 78 6.76 2.07 5.30
C THR A 78 5.42 1.57 4.80
N LEU A 79 5.28 0.28 4.55
CA LEU A 79 4.01 -0.28 4.09
C LEU A 79 2.89 -0.05 5.10
N LEU A 80 3.15 -0.31 6.38
CA LEU A 80 2.15 -0.11 7.43
C LEU A 80 1.78 1.37 7.57
N HIS A 81 2.74 2.27 7.43
CA HIS A 81 2.48 3.70 7.47
C HIS A 81 1.55 4.13 6.32
N GLU A 82 1.80 3.64 5.11
CA GLU A 82 0.95 3.98 3.97
C GLU A 82 -0.43 3.34 4.08
N LEU A 83 -0.54 2.14 4.63
CA LEU A 83 -1.83 1.52 4.90
C LEU A 83 -2.63 2.31 5.94
N TRP A 84 -1.96 2.93 6.89
CA TRP A 84 -2.62 3.83 7.83
C TRP A 84 -3.28 5.00 7.10
N HIS A 85 -2.61 5.54 6.08
CA HIS A 85 -3.22 6.58 5.24
C HIS A 85 -4.44 6.06 4.48
N VAL A 86 -4.40 4.83 3.99
CA VAL A 86 -5.58 4.21 3.36
C VAL A 86 -6.74 4.18 4.36
N TYR A 87 -6.47 3.75 5.58
CA TYR A 87 -7.48 3.70 6.63
C TYR A 87 -8.09 5.07 6.91
N GLN A 88 -7.26 6.10 6.94
CA GLN A 88 -7.72 7.47 7.19
C GLN A 88 -8.61 8.01 6.08
N HIS A 89 -8.45 7.54 4.84
CA HIS A 89 -9.24 8.00 3.71
C HIS A 89 -10.56 7.23 3.53
N VAL A 90 -10.67 6.09 4.12
CA VAL A 90 -11.89 5.27 4.09
C VAL A 90 -12.74 5.56 5.31
#